data_9ce8fcf478ef431a788900eb97845ce3
#
_entry.id   9ce8fcf478ef431a788900eb97845ce3
#
_cell.length_a   1.000
_cell.length_b   1.000
_cell.length_c   1.000
_cell.angle_alpha   90.00
_cell.angle_beta   90.00
_cell.angle_gamma   90.00
#
_symmetry.space_group_name_H-M   'P 1'
#
loop_
_entity.id
_entity.type
_entity.pdbx_description
1 polymer ?
#
loop_
_entity_poly.entity_id
_entity_poly.type
_entity_poly.pdbx_seq_one_letter_code
_entity_poly.pdbx_strand_id
1 'polypeptide(L)'
;MAALNILAFHEPLIAPPILSRRQFRRFPVVFMSVVFRLVLATAATALVSGAAAQEACKLPGLGTATVASVRDGRTLLLTDGRELRLTAIEADDASRAALNALAAGKMLRLEKLGPEQDRYGRVVAIAYTDDAHESLQQVMLAQGQARVSGRVGNRPCAELLLKAEHTARATVRGIWADPNFAPLPSHDVTRITAVRGRFALVEGKVLSVRESGATIYVNFGRRWAQDFAVIIPKRHRRDFAAANVDPKELEGRRIRVRGWVEQRRGPMMEASVPEQIEVIR
;
A
#
# COMPACT_ATOMS: atom_id res chain seq x y z
N MET A 1 34.59 -14.84 -56.74
CA MET A 1 33.88 -14.37 -57.97
C MET A 1 32.41 -14.65 -57.78
N ALA A 2 31.62 -13.61 -57.56
CA ALA A 2 30.21 -13.48 -57.97
C ALA A 2 29.62 -12.25 -57.21
N ALA A 3 29.10 -11.39 -58.03
CA ALA A 3 28.85 -9.99 -57.79
C ALA A 3 27.60 -9.70 -56.95
N LEU A 4 27.72 -8.62 -56.24
CA LEU A 4 26.70 -7.89 -55.48
C LEU A 4 25.74 -7.18 -56.46
N ASN A 5 24.44 -7.40 -56.36
CA ASN A 5 23.44 -6.60 -57.05
C ASN A 5 22.62 -5.81 -56.02
N ILE A 6 22.87 -4.50 -55.99
CA ILE A 6 22.11 -3.50 -55.23
C ILE A 6 21.00 -3.00 -56.15
N LEU A 7 19.74 -3.28 -55.78
CA LEU A 7 18.56 -2.65 -56.41
C LEU A 7 18.10 -1.52 -55.48
N ALA A 8 18.34 -0.30 -55.94
CA ALA A 8 17.80 0.92 -55.33
C ALA A 8 16.34 1.11 -55.79
N PHE A 9 15.41 1.06 -54.81
CA PHE A 9 14.04 1.50 -55.03
C PHE A 9 13.95 3.01 -54.76
N HIS A 10 13.63 3.75 -55.83
CA HIS A 10 13.23 5.15 -55.77
C HIS A 10 11.74 5.23 -55.42
N GLU A 11 11.39 5.78 -54.27
CA GLU A 11 10.02 6.23 -54.01
C GLU A 11 9.85 7.69 -54.44
N PRO A 12 8.74 8.04 -55.12
CA PRO A 12 8.49 9.43 -55.49
C PRO A 12 7.92 10.20 -54.32
N LEU A 13 8.52 11.36 -54.02
CA LEU A 13 8.04 12.38 -53.11
C LEU A 13 6.68 12.93 -53.59
N ILE A 14 5.61 12.58 -52.85
CA ILE A 14 4.29 13.19 -53.04
C ILE A 14 4.25 14.45 -52.15
N ALA A 15 4.21 15.61 -52.76
CA ALA A 15 4.02 16.91 -52.10
C ALA A 15 2.59 17.02 -51.50
N PRO A 16 2.43 17.60 -50.32
CA PRO A 16 1.11 17.81 -49.75
C PRO A 16 0.36 18.94 -50.44
N PRO A 17 -0.98 18.88 -50.57
CA PRO A 17 -1.77 19.90 -51.20
C PRO A 17 -1.81 21.20 -50.40
N ILE A 18 -1.65 22.31 -51.12
CA ILE A 18 -1.77 23.69 -50.59
C ILE A 18 -3.21 23.93 -50.20
N LEU A 19 -3.49 23.94 -48.90
CA LEU A 19 -4.79 24.36 -48.35
C LEU A 19 -4.94 25.87 -48.40
N SER A 20 -5.94 26.31 -49.15
CA SER A 20 -6.31 27.70 -49.40
C SER A 20 -6.65 28.45 -48.07
N ARG A 21 -6.11 29.65 -47.95
CA ARG A 21 -6.50 30.64 -46.97
C ARG A 21 -7.95 31.06 -47.18
N ARG A 22 -8.90 30.51 -46.42
CA ARG A 22 -10.17 31.15 -46.05
C ARG A 22 -10.94 30.23 -45.11
N GLN A 23 -11.00 30.65 -43.83
CA GLN A 23 -12.06 30.53 -42.84
C GLN A 23 -11.49 30.33 -41.42
N PHE A 24 -10.79 31.34 -40.89
CA PHE A 24 -10.73 31.52 -39.45
C PHE A 24 -12.06 32.15 -38.99
N ARG A 25 -13.04 31.29 -38.68
CA ARG A 25 -14.18 31.71 -37.86
C ARG A 25 -13.67 31.99 -36.45
N ARG A 26 -13.81 33.25 -36.01
CA ARG A 26 -13.56 33.72 -34.64
C ARG A 26 -14.48 32.94 -33.69
N PHE A 27 -13.95 31.99 -32.94
CA PHE A 27 -14.64 31.46 -31.77
C PHE A 27 -14.58 32.50 -30.66
N PRO A 28 -15.74 32.79 -29.97
CA PRO A 28 -15.75 33.80 -28.94
C PRO A 28 -14.90 33.38 -27.72
N VAL A 29 -14.06 34.28 -27.26
CA VAL A 29 -13.12 34.15 -26.13
C VAL A 29 -13.80 33.74 -24.81
N VAL A 30 -15.10 33.82 -24.73
CA VAL A 30 -15.93 33.49 -23.55
C VAL A 30 -15.92 31.99 -23.23
N PHE A 31 -15.73 31.08 -24.23
CA PHE A 31 -15.78 29.65 -23.99
C PHE A 31 -14.51 29.10 -23.31
N MET A 32 -13.37 29.78 -23.50
CA MET A 32 -12.08 29.33 -22.96
C MET A 32 -11.96 29.65 -21.44
N SER A 33 -12.66 30.66 -20.95
CA SER A 33 -12.61 31.04 -19.53
C SER A 33 -13.42 30.10 -18.61
N VAL A 34 -14.46 29.44 -19.13
CA VAL A 34 -15.28 28.51 -18.33
C VAL A 34 -14.59 27.18 -18.17
N VAL A 35 -13.93 26.66 -19.23
CA VAL A 35 -13.19 25.38 -19.17
C VAL A 35 -11.97 25.51 -18.26
N PHE A 36 -11.27 26.66 -18.28
CA PHE A 36 -10.11 26.88 -17.40
C PHE A 36 -10.50 27.00 -15.92
N ARG A 37 -11.66 27.60 -15.62
CA ARG A 37 -12.18 27.66 -14.24
C ARG A 37 -12.70 26.32 -13.72
N LEU A 38 -13.24 25.44 -14.61
CA LEU A 38 -13.68 24.10 -14.21
C LEU A 38 -12.48 23.17 -13.90
N VAL A 39 -11.39 23.28 -14.65
CA VAL A 39 -10.16 22.47 -14.42
C VAL A 39 -9.46 22.91 -13.13
N LEU A 40 -9.43 24.21 -12.78
CA LEU A 40 -8.87 24.65 -11.50
C LEU A 40 -9.73 24.22 -10.29
N ALA A 41 -11.06 24.16 -10.43
CA ALA A 41 -11.94 23.74 -9.33
C ALA A 41 -11.80 22.25 -8.99
N THR A 42 -11.52 21.37 -9.98
CA THR A 42 -11.34 19.93 -9.73
C THR A 42 -9.96 19.60 -9.15
N ALA A 43 -8.93 20.40 -9.40
CA ALA A 43 -7.61 20.21 -8.79
C ALA A 43 -7.59 20.61 -7.31
N ALA A 44 -8.39 21.60 -6.88
CA ALA A 44 -8.45 22.05 -5.50
C ALA A 44 -9.13 21.04 -4.56
N THR A 45 -10.10 20.24 -5.05
CA THR A 45 -10.81 19.24 -4.21
C THR A 45 -9.96 18.02 -3.85
N ALA A 46 -8.96 17.66 -4.67
CA ALA A 46 -8.06 16.54 -4.37
C ALA A 46 -7.05 16.86 -3.25
N LEU A 47 -6.64 18.13 -3.11
CA LEU A 47 -5.69 18.56 -2.09
C LEU A 47 -6.31 18.62 -0.67
N VAL A 48 -7.61 18.96 -0.56
CA VAL A 48 -8.31 19.06 0.73
C VAL A 48 -8.47 17.69 1.40
N SER A 49 -8.68 16.62 0.64
CA SER A 49 -8.84 15.26 1.21
C SER A 49 -7.54 14.70 1.81
N GLY A 50 -6.37 15.13 1.34
CA GLY A 50 -5.07 14.70 1.89
C GLY A 50 -4.77 15.34 3.25
N ALA A 51 -5.03 16.63 3.39
CA ALA A 51 -4.79 17.39 4.61
C ALA A 51 -5.68 16.93 5.77
N ALA A 52 -6.97 16.66 5.52
CA ALA A 52 -7.90 16.18 6.55
C ALA A 52 -7.53 14.79 7.08
N ALA A 53 -7.03 13.89 6.24
CA ALA A 53 -6.58 12.56 6.67
C ALA A 53 -5.28 12.62 7.51
N GLN A 54 -4.37 13.53 7.16
CA GLN A 54 -3.15 13.77 7.92
C GLN A 54 -3.46 14.37 9.29
N GLU A 55 -4.41 15.30 9.35
CA GLU A 55 -4.85 15.91 10.60
C GLU A 55 -5.53 14.91 11.56
N ALA A 56 -6.18 13.88 11.02
CA ALA A 56 -6.81 12.82 11.80
C ALA A 56 -5.81 11.83 12.41
N CYS A 57 -4.61 11.65 11.84
CA CYS A 57 -3.54 10.79 12.36
C CYS A 57 -2.56 11.63 13.19
N LYS A 58 -3.02 12.14 14.34
CA LYS A 58 -2.15 12.85 15.31
C LYS A 58 -1.66 11.86 16.38
N LEU A 59 -0.35 11.80 16.53
CA LEU A 59 0.32 10.89 17.47
C LEU A 59 1.18 11.67 18.46
N PRO A 60 1.36 11.15 19.68
CA PRO A 60 2.27 11.75 20.66
C PRO A 60 3.72 11.75 20.15
N GLY A 61 4.42 12.85 20.37
CA GLY A 61 5.85 12.97 20.04
C GLY A 61 6.72 12.10 20.96
N LEU A 62 7.78 11.51 20.37
CA LEU A 62 8.86 10.80 21.09
C LEU A 62 10.19 11.56 21.03
N GLY A 63 10.19 12.82 20.55
CA GLY A 63 11.38 13.63 20.35
C GLY A 63 12.01 13.45 18.96
N THR A 64 13.28 13.82 18.87
CA THR A 64 14.07 13.76 17.64
C THR A 64 15.27 12.84 17.79
N ALA A 65 15.76 12.30 16.68
CA ALA A 65 16.97 11.48 16.63
C ALA A 65 17.63 11.58 15.25
N THR A 66 18.96 11.53 15.21
CA THR A 66 19.71 11.54 13.95
C THR A 66 20.06 10.13 13.51
N VAL A 67 19.91 9.85 12.23
CA VAL A 67 20.21 8.53 11.64
C VAL A 67 21.70 8.42 11.36
N ALA A 68 22.36 7.44 11.96
CA ALA A 68 23.75 7.10 11.66
C ALA A 68 23.86 6.21 10.41
N SER A 69 22.99 5.18 10.32
CA SER A 69 22.96 4.25 9.18
C SER A 69 21.63 3.50 9.06
N VAL A 70 21.42 2.82 7.94
CA VAL A 70 20.26 1.98 7.69
C VAL A 70 20.66 0.51 7.76
N ARG A 71 19.99 -0.28 8.61
CA ARG A 71 20.28 -1.69 8.85
C ARG A 71 19.59 -2.61 7.85
N ASP A 72 18.27 -2.42 7.68
CA ASP A 72 17.42 -3.19 6.77
C ASP A 72 16.34 -2.28 6.16
N GLY A 73 15.37 -2.83 5.44
CA GLY A 73 14.30 -2.06 4.78
C GLY A 73 13.40 -1.23 5.71
N ARG A 74 13.51 -1.38 7.04
CA ARG A 74 12.70 -0.64 8.03
C ARG A 74 13.37 -0.42 9.39
N THR A 75 14.67 -0.71 9.52
CA THR A 75 15.43 -0.52 10.75
C THR A 75 16.60 0.41 10.53
N LEU A 76 16.70 1.42 11.37
CA LEU A 76 17.71 2.49 11.34
C LEU A 76 18.55 2.39 12.62
N LEU A 77 19.85 2.64 12.51
CA LEU A 77 20.73 2.88 13.65
C LEU A 77 20.80 4.39 13.86
N LEU A 78 20.56 4.84 15.08
CA LEU A 78 20.63 6.24 15.47
C LEU A 78 22.03 6.58 15.98
N THR A 79 22.38 7.87 15.96
CA THR A 79 23.73 8.35 16.40
C THR A 79 23.97 8.15 17.90
N ASP A 80 22.91 7.98 18.69
CA ASP A 80 22.98 7.66 20.11
C ASP A 80 23.10 6.15 20.41
N GLY A 81 23.24 5.33 19.38
CA GLY A 81 23.39 3.88 19.47
C GLY A 81 22.08 3.08 19.55
N ARG A 82 20.92 3.73 19.70
CA ARG A 82 19.62 3.05 19.67
C ARG A 82 19.26 2.61 18.27
N GLU A 83 18.49 1.54 18.16
CA GLU A 83 17.86 1.15 16.90
C GLU A 83 16.41 1.70 16.85
N LEU A 84 16.05 2.27 15.70
CA LEU A 84 14.70 2.70 15.38
C LEU A 84 14.09 1.72 14.38
N ARG A 85 12.97 1.13 14.75
CA ARG A 85 12.14 0.31 13.86
C ARG A 85 10.95 1.10 13.37
N LEU A 86 10.85 1.31 12.07
CA LEU A 86 9.67 1.92 11.45
C LEU A 86 8.47 0.99 11.64
N THR A 87 7.49 1.44 12.43
CA THR A 87 6.25 0.68 12.69
C THR A 87 5.25 0.80 11.55
N ALA A 88 4.20 0.01 11.60
CA ALA A 88 3.07 0.01 10.66
C ALA A 88 3.39 -0.40 9.22
N ILE A 89 4.63 -0.76 8.90
CA ILE A 89 5.03 -1.25 7.59
C ILE A 89 5.78 -2.58 7.64
N GLU A 90 5.68 -3.34 6.56
CA GLU A 90 6.51 -4.49 6.25
C GLU A 90 7.37 -4.16 5.02
N ALA A 91 8.66 -4.16 5.22
CA ALA A 91 9.67 -3.98 4.17
C ALA A 91 10.82 -4.97 4.41
N ASP A 92 11.39 -5.47 3.35
CA ASP A 92 12.51 -6.40 3.34
C ASP A 92 13.81 -5.70 2.92
N ASP A 93 14.90 -6.44 2.89
CA ASP A 93 16.24 -5.89 2.61
C ASP A 93 16.35 -5.22 1.25
N ALA A 94 15.54 -5.63 0.26
CA ALA A 94 15.52 -4.99 -1.05
C ALA A 94 15.17 -3.49 -0.97
N SER A 95 14.40 -3.08 0.05
CA SER A 95 14.01 -1.68 0.28
C SER A 95 15.05 -0.86 1.06
N ARG A 96 16.15 -1.48 1.51
CA ARG A 96 17.19 -0.81 2.30
C ARG A 96 17.80 0.39 1.58
N ALA A 97 18.09 0.25 0.28
CA ALA A 97 18.65 1.33 -0.51
C ALA A 97 17.73 2.55 -0.59
N ALA A 98 16.42 2.31 -0.79
CA ALA A 98 15.41 3.36 -0.81
C ALA A 98 15.30 4.07 0.54
N LEU A 99 15.24 3.31 1.65
CA LEU A 99 15.22 3.90 2.99
C LEU A 99 16.50 4.68 3.29
N ASN A 100 17.65 4.20 2.84
CA ASN A 100 18.93 4.89 3.00
C ASN A 100 18.94 6.26 2.28
N ALA A 101 18.43 6.31 1.06
CA ALA A 101 18.30 7.57 0.31
C ALA A 101 17.35 8.58 1.00
N LEU A 102 16.33 8.09 1.69
CA LEU A 102 15.35 8.92 2.38
C LEU A 102 15.86 9.43 3.74
N ALA A 103 16.63 8.64 4.49
CA ALA A 103 16.84 8.87 5.91
C ALA A 103 18.31 8.98 6.36
N ALA A 104 19.30 8.49 5.60
CA ALA A 104 20.69 8.46 6.05
C ALA A 104 21.22 9.87 6.36
N GLY A 105 21.82 10.03 7.54
CA GLY A 105 22.38 11.30 8.00
C GLY A 105 21.35 12.36 8.40
N LYS A 106 20.06 12.09 8.26
CA LYS A 106 19.00 13.06 8.57
C LYS A 106 18.58 13.00 10.02
N MET A 107 18.14 14.15 10.55
CA MET A 107 17.38 14.23 11.79
C MET A 107 15.93 13.84 11.53
N LEU A 108 15.39 13.00 12.39
CA LEU A 108 14.02 12.52 12.33
C LEU A 108 13.24 13.00 13.53
N ARG A 109 12.03 13.48 13.31
CA ARG A 109 10.99 13.63 14.33
C ARG A 109 10.25 12.30 14.47
N LEU A 110 10.14 11.81 15.69
CA LEU A 110 9.55 10.53 16.03
C LEU A 110 8.21 10.69 16.70
N GLU A 111 7.23 9.89 16.30
CA GLU A 111 5.89 9.86 16.89
C GLU A 111 5.49 8.45 17.30
N LYS A 112 4.84 8.34 18.45
CA LYS A 112 4.47 7.08 19.09
C LYS A 112 3.23 6.47 18.43
N LEU A 113 3.39 5.27 17.87
CA LEU A 113 2.28 4.43 17.43
C LEU A 113 2.43 3.03 18.04
N GLY A 114 1.64 2.74 19.08
CA GLY A 114 1.77 1.50 19.85
C GLY A 114 2.82 1.59 20.98
N PRO A 115 3.51 0.50 21.34
CA PRO A 115 4.55 0.50 22.37
C PRO A 115 5.76 1.31 21.90
N GLU A 116 6.48 1.93 22.85
CA GLU A 116 7.69 2.71 22.53
C GLU A 116 8.87 1.85 22.12
N GLN A 117 8.93 0.63 22.65
CA GLN A 117 9.96 -0.34 22.32
C GLN A 117 9.36 -1.70 22.00
N ASP A 118 10.01 -2.42 21.13
CA ASP A 118 9.69 -3.81 20.87
C ASP A 118 10.42 -4.75 21.88
N ARG A 119 10.18 -6.05 21.75
CA ARG A 119 10.80 -7.07 22.62
C ARG A 119 12.33 -7.15 22.51
N TYR A 120 12.92 -6.47 21.56
CA TYR A 120 14.38 -6.39 21.34
C TYR A 120 14.97 -5.07 21.85
N GLY A 121 14.17 -4.20 22.47
CA GLY A 121 14.59 -2.89 22.98
C GLY A 121 14.72 -1.80 21.91
N ARG A 122 14.27 -2.07 20.67
CA ARG A 122 14.32 -1.07 19.61
C ARG A 122 13.19 -0.07 19.76
N VAL A 123 13.49 1.22 19.56
CA VAL A 123 12.47 2.27 19.49
C VAL A 123 11.51 1.96 18.35
N VAL A 124 10.21 2.04 18.58
CA VAL A 124 9.18 1.77 17.57
C VAL A 124 8.40 3.07 17.33
N ALA A 125 8.48 3.62 16.13
CA ALA A 125 7.86 4.91 15.84
C ALA A 125 7.41 5.06 14.39
N ILE A 126 6.50 6.02 14.17
CA ILE A 126 6.35 6.73 12.90
C ILE A 126 7.44 7.81 12.87
N ALA A 127 8.13 7.95 11.76
CA ALA A 127 9.25 8.86 11.62
C ALA A 127 9.05 9.84 10.47
N TYR A 128 9.40 11.10 10.71
CA TYR A 128 9.33 12.18 9.73
C TYR A 128 10.72 12.79 9.58
N THR A 129 11.15 13.08 8.36
CA THR A 129 12.32 13.93 8.14
C THR A 129 11.91 15.37 8.42
N ASP A 130 12.77 16.12 9.07
CA ASP A 130 12.59 17.51 9.49
C ASP A 130 11.20 18.09 9.10
N ASP A 131 11.04 19.15 8.41
CA ASP A 131 9.72 19.77 8.10
C ASP A 131 8.78 18.98 7.19
N ALA A 132 9.00 17.67 6.99
CA ALA A 132 8.16 16.86 6.13
C ALA A 132 6.75 16.65 6.73
N HIS A 133 5.73 16.82 5.89
CA HIS A 133 4.36 16.50 6.25
C HIS A 133 4.07 14.99 6.17
N GLU A 134 4.75 14.27 5.27
CA GLU A 134 4.62 12.83 5.10
C GLU A 134 5.68 12.07 5.90
N SER A 135 5.26 11.01 6.56
CA SER A 135 6.20 10.13 7.27
C SER A 135 7.06 9.32 6.28
N LEU A 136 8.22 8.84 6.74
CA LEU A 136 9.04 7.90 5.99
C LEU A 136 8.23 6.69 5.55
N GLN A 137 7.32 6.20 6.40
CA GLN A 137 6.42 5.10 6.09
C GLN A 137 5.51 5.42 4.91
N GLN A 138 4.89 6.61 4.89
CA GLN A 138 4.04 7.03 3.77
C GLN A 138 4.83 7.13 2.46
N VAL A 139 6.01 7.74 2.50
CA VAL A 139 6.88 7.88 1.33
C VAL A 139 7.29 6.51 0.79
N MET A 140 7.73 5.59 1.67
CA MET A 140 8.09 4.23 1.27
C MET A 140 6.92 3.47 0.67
N LEU A 141 5.73 3.59 1.26
CA LEU A 141 4.51 2.96 0.73
C LEU A 141 4.12 3.54 -0.64
N ALA A 142 4.16 4.87 -0.80
CA ALA A 142 3.84 5.54 -2.06
C ALA A 142 4.84 5.24 -3.18
N GLN A 143 6.10 4.96 -2.82
CA GLN A 143 7.13 4.50 -3.74
C GLN A 143 7.06 2.99 -4.03
N GLY A 144 6.17 2.26 -3.35
CA GLY A 144 6.09 0.81 -3.45
C GLY A 144 7.29 0.10 -2.86
N GLN A 145 7.93 0.64 -1.83
CA GLN A 145 9.06 0.03 -1.14
C GLN A 145 8.66 -0.71 0.14
N ALA A 146 7.37 -0.67 0.48
CA ALA A 146 6.84 -1.33 1.67
C ALA A 146 5.37 -1.72 1.45
N ARG A 147 4.88 -2.57 2.35
CA ARG A 147 3.46 -2.90 2.52
C ARG A 147 3.00 -2.45 3.89
N VAL A 148 1.75 -2.02 4.03
CA VAL A 148 1.18 -1.72 5.35
C VAL A 148 1.14 -3.01 6.16
N SER A 149 1.61 -2.96 7.40
CA SER A 149 1.61 -4.13 8.28
C SER A 149 0.18 -4.54 8.67
N GLY A 150 0.02 -5.78 9.14
CA GLY A 150 -1.28 -6.28 9.59
C GLY A 150 -1.81 -5.59 10.86
N ARG A 151 -0.99 -4.86 11.61
CA ARG A 151 -1.40 -4.23 12.88
C ARG A 151 -0.87 -2.82 12.95
N VAL A 152 -1.69 -1.86 12.57
CA VAL A 152 -1.39 -0.43 12.74
C VAL A 152 -1.86 0.05 14.11
N GLY A 153 -3.04 -0.36 14.55
CA GLY A 153 -3.55 -0.07 15.90
C GLY A 153 -4.11 1.35 16.09
N ASN A 154 -4.15 2.14 15.02
CA ASN A 154 -4.78 3.46 14.97
C ASN A 154 -5.43 3.60 13.60
N ARG A 155 -6.75 3.65 13.56
CA ARG A 155 -7.51 3.61 12.30
C ARG A 155 -7.22 4.79 11.37
N PRO A 156 -7.26 6.06 11.80
CA PRO A 156 -6.90 7.18 10.93
C PRO A 156 -5.51 7.06 10.31
N CYS A 157 -4.52 6.61 11.11
CA CYS A 157 -3.16 6.39 10.60
C CYS A 157 -3.12 5.21 9.62
N ALA A 158 -3.87 4.14 9.88
CA ALA A 158 -3.97 3.01 8.96
C ALA A 158 -4.58 3.41 7.62
N GLU A 159 -5.67 4.19 7.61
CA GLU A 159 -6.32 4.67 6.40
C GLU A 159 -5.37 5.53 5.54
N LEU A 160 -4.58 6.38 6.19
CA LEU A 160 -3.56 7.20 5.53
C LEU A 160 -2.48 6.35 4.86
N LEU A 161 -1.94 5.36 5.58
CA LEU A 161 -0.91 4.46 5.08
C LEU A 161 -1.45 3.53 3.97
N LEU A 162 -2.66 3.01 4.13
CA LEU A 162 -3.33 2.18 3.14
C LEU A 162 -3.60 2.94 1.83
N LYS A 163 -3.94 4.24 1.91
CA LYS A 163 -4.11 5.09 0.74
C LYS A 163 -2.79 5.22 -0.05
N ALA A 164 -1.67 5.44 0.64
CA ALA A 164 -0.36 5.51 0.01
C ALA A 164 0.03 4.19 -0.68
N GLU A 165 -0.16 3.05 0.01
CA GLU A 165 0.07 1.72 -0.56
C GLU A 165 -0.84 1.45 -1.77
N HIS A 166 -2.13 1.79 -1.66
CA HIS A 166 -3.10 1.57 -2.74
C HIS A 166 -2.67 2.29 -4.03
N THR A 167 -2.20 3.53 -3.92
CA THR A 167 -1.70 4.30 -5.07
C THR A 167 -0.51 3.60 -5.74
N ALA A 168 0.47 3.15 -4.95
CA ALA A 168 1.64 2.44 -5.48
C ALA A 168 1.25 1.10 -6.15
N ARG A 169 0.33 0.36 -5.53
CA ARG A 169 -0.19 -0.91 -6.06
C ARG A 169 -0.98 -0.72 -7.35
N ALA A 170 -1.85 0.29 -7.42
CA ALA A 170 -2.63 0.59 -8.63
C ALA A 170 -1.77 1.02 -9.82
N THR A 171 -0.62 1.64 -9.56
CA THR A 171 0.36 2.07 -10.58
C THR A 171 1.51 1.07 -10.77
N VAL A 172 1.42 -0.11 -10.16
CA VAL A 172 2.44 -1.19 -10.28
C VAL A 172 3.85 -0.70 -9.95
N ARG A 173 3.99 0.15 -8.92
CA ARG A 173 5.25 0.80 -8.54
C ARG A 173 6.06 -0.04 -7.54
N GLY A 174 7.38 -0.04 -7.68
CA GLY A 174 8.30 -0.71 -6.76
C GLY A 174 8.06 -2.21 -6.70
N ILE A 175 7.91 -2.78 -5.49
CA ILE A 175 7.67 -4.21 -5.27
C ILE A 175 6.39 -4.70 -5.98
N TRP A 176 5.42 -3.82 -6.26
CA TRP A 176 4.18 -4.21 -6.92
C TRP A 176 4.37 -4.58 -8.41
N ALA A 177 5.54 -4.26 -8.99
CA ALA A 177 5.92 -4.74 -10.32
C ALA A 177 6.37 -6.22 -10.33
N ASP A 178 6.74 -6.76 -9.16
CA ASP A 178 7.11 -8.17 -8.99
C ASP A 178 5.87 -9.01 -8.66
N PRO A 179 5.53 -10.02 -9.48
CA PRO A 179 4.40 -10.92 -9.24
C PRO A 179 4.42 -11.64 -7.87
N ASN A 180 5.59 -11.77 -7.24
CA ASN A 180 5.72 -12.39 -5.92
C ASN A 180 5.10 -11.55 -4.80
N PHE A 181 4.93 -10.25 -5.01
CA PHE A 181 4.27 -9.34 -4.05
C PHE A 181 2.79 -9.09 -4.37
N ALA A 182 2.32 -9.55 -5.54
CA ALA A 182 0.92 -9.44 -5.90
C ALA A 182 0.01 -10.18 -4.89
N PRO A 183 -1.22 -9.70 -4.64
CA PRO A 183 -2.18 -10.42 -3.82
C PRO A 183 -2.40 -11.85 -4.35
N LEU A 184 -2.25 -12.83 -3.48
CA LEU A 184 -2.44 -14.25 -3.82
C LEU A 184 -3.94 -14.56 -3.94
N PRO A 185 -4.38 -15.25 -5.01
CA PRO A 185 -5.76 -15.71 -5.09
C PRO A 185 -6.09 -16.70 -3.96
N SER A 186 -7.20 -16.51 -3.26
CA SER A 186 -7.59 -17.34 -2.11
C SER A 186 -7.79 -18.83 -2.43
N HIS A 187 -8.04 -19.16 -3.71
CA HIS A 187 -8.18 -20.54 -4.19
C HIS A 187 -6.84 -21.21 -4.51
N ASP A 188 -5.77 -20.44 -4.61
CA ASP A 188 -4.42 -20.99 -4.85
C ASP A 188 -3.74 -21.38 -3.53
N VAL A 189 -4.26 -22.45 -2.94
CA VAL A 189 -3.78 -22.98 -1.64
C VAL A 189 -2.29 -23.31 -1.68
N THR A 190 -1.80 -23.78 -2.82
CA THR A 190 -0.39 -24.16 -3.00
C THR A 190 0.53 -22.96 -2.85
N ARG A 191 0.24 -21.86 -3.56
CA ARG A 191 1.03 -20.62 -3.44
C ARG A 191 0.90 -19.98 -2.06
N ILE A 192 -0.29 -20.01 -1.45
CA ILE A 192 -0.47 -19.48 -0.10
C ILE A 192 0.34 -20.28 0.91
N THR A 193 0.34 -21.62 0.80
CA THR A 193 1.12 -22.50 1.69
C THR A 193 2.63 -22.28 1.50
N ALA A 194 3.10 -22.04 0.29
CA ALA A 194 4.50 -21.79 0.00
C ALA A 194 5.05 -20.51 0.69
N VAL A 195 4.19 -19.57 1.05
CA VAL A 195 4.57 -18.36 1.80
C VAL A 195 4.25 -18.45 3.29
N ARG A 196 4.10 -19.66 3.85
CA ARG A 196 3.92 -19.88 5.29
C ARG A 196 5.05 -19.21 6.09
N GLY A 197 4.68 -18.51 7.17
CA GLY A 197 5.61 -17.76 8.00
C GLY A 197 6.05 -16.43 7.40
N ARG A 198 5.47 -16.03 6.26
CA ARG A 198 5.72 -14.73 5.62
C ARG A 198 4.48 -13.86 5.63
N PHE A 199 4.70 -12.56 5.56
CA PHE A 199 3.63 -11.59 5.37
C PHE A 199 3.16 -11.59 3.91
N ALA A 200 1.84 -11.70 3.71
CA ALA A 200 1.23 -11.73 2.38
C ALA A 200 -0.10 -10.97 2.35
N LEU A 201 -0.56 -10.67 1.14
CA LEU A 201 -1.92 -10.26 0.84
C LEU A 201 -2.61 -11.44 0.15
N VAL A 202 -3.81 -11.80 0.61
CA VAL A 202 -4.63 -12.83 -0.03
C VAL A 202 -5.98 -12.22 -0.42
N GLU A 203 -6.44 -12.49 -1.63
CA GLU A 203 -7.66 -11.90 -2.18
C GLU A 203 -8.62 -12.97 -2.69
N GLY A 204 -9.91 -12.83 -2.39
CA GLY A 204 -10.92 -13.74 -2.89
C GLY A 204 -12.34 -13.41 -2.45
N LYS A 205 -13.29 -14.16 -2.98
CA LYS A 205 -14.70 -14.10 -2.56
C LYS A 205 -14.90 -14.97 -1.33
N VAL A 206 -15.47 -14.40 -0.28
CA VAL A 206 -15.84 -15.13 0.93
C VAL A 206 -17.00 -16.08 0.60
N LEU A 207 -16.81 -17.36 0.87
CA LEU A 207 -17.83 -18.38 0.63
C LEU A 207 -18.80 -18.52 1.80
N SER A 208 -18.28 -18.48 3.03
CA SER A 208 -19.12 -18.56 4.23
C SER A 208 -18.42 -17.95 5.44
N VAL A 209 -19.23 -17.49 6.38
CA VAL A 209 -18.78 -17.06 7.70
C VAL A 209 -19.38 -17.95 8.76
N ARG A 210 -18.56 -18.53 9.63
CA ARG A 210 -18.97 -19.45 10.69
C ARG A 210 -18.37 -19.02 12.03
N GLU A 211 -19.14 -19.22 13.10
CA GLU A 211 -18.66 -18.98 14.45
C GLU A 211 -18.52 -20.33 15.19
N SER A 212 -17.37 -20.55 15.80
CA SER A 212 -17.12 -21.72 16.64
C SER A 212 -16.27 -21.32 17.83
N GLY A 213 -16.76 -21.63 19.04
CA GLY A 213 -16.10 -21.20 20.29
C GLY A 213 -15.85 -19.70 20.32
N ALA A 214 -14.62 -19.29 20.58
CA ALA A 214 -14.20 -17.90 20.66
C ALA A 214 -13.73 -17.31 19.30
N THR A 215 -13.98 -17.98 18.18
CA THR A 215 -13.44 -17.65 16.87
C THR A 215 -14.52 -17.50 15.81
N ILE A 216 -14.35 -16.51 14.93
CA ILE A 216 -15.10 -16.35 13.70
C ILE A 216 -14.20 -16.82 12.56
N TYR A 217 -14.70 -17.70 11.71
CA TYR A 217 -14.02 -18.22 10.54
C TYR A 217 -14.62 -17.60 9.29
N VAL A 218 -13.81 -16.89 8.51
CA VAL A 218 -14.17 -16.37 7.19
C VAL A 218 -13.54 -17.31 6.17
N ASN A 219 -14.37 -18.16 5.55
CA ASN A 219 -13.91 -19.26 4.70
C ASN A 219 -13.99 -18.89 3.22
N PHE A 220 -12.97 -19.24 2.47
CA PHE A 220 -12.86 -18.99 1.02
C PHE A 220 -13.13 -20.25 0.17
N GLY A 221 -13.24 -21.41 0.80
CA GLY A 221 -13.54 -22.68 0.15
C GLY A 221 -14.46 -23.56 0.97
N ARG A 222 -14.86 -24.71 0.39
CA ARG A 222 -15.79 -25.66 1.04
C ARG A 222 -15.07 -26.62 1.97
N ARG A 223 -13.79 -26.86 1.73
CA ARG A 223 -12.96 -27.81 2.48
C ARG A 223 -12.20 -27.07 3.58
N TRP A 224 -12.90 -26.67 4.62
CA TRP A 224 -12.41 -25.85 5.74
C TRP A 224 -11.06 -26.31 6.34
N ALA A 225 -10.70 -27.59 6.20
CA ALA A 225 -9.43 -28.15 6.67
C ALA A 225 -8.30 -28.04 5.66
N GLN A 226 -8.55 -27.60 4.43
CA GLN A 226 -7.59 -27.55 3.33
C GLN A 226 -7.55 -26.17 2.68
N ASP A 227 -8.71 -25.55 2.51
CA ASP A 227 -8.85 -24.26 1.83
C ASP A 227 -8.42 -23.10 2.76
N PHE A 228 -8.07 -21.97 2.17
CA PHE A 228 -7.67 -20.78 2.92
C PHE A 228 -8.83 -20.23 3.74
N ALA A 229 -8.52 -19.78 4.96
CA ALA A 229 -9.46 -19.13 5.85
C ALA A 229 -8.81 -17.95 6.60
N VAL A 230 -9.63 -16.97 6.96
CA VAL A 230 -9.25 -15.94 7.92
C VAL A 230 -9.95 -16.21 9.25
N ILE A 231 -9.19 -16.13 10.33
CA ILE A 231 -9.73 -16.27 11.69
C ILE A 231 -9.76 -14.91 12.38
N ILE A 232 -10.90 -14.61 12.98
CA ILE A 232 -11.11 -13.38 13.75
C ILE A 232 -11.51 -13.79 15.17
N PRO A 233 -10.70 -13.48 16.19
CA PRO A 233 -11.13 -13.70 17.59
C PRO A 233 -12.39 -12.89 17.89
N LYS A 234 -13.42 -13.51 18.46
CA LYS A 234 -14.73 -12.87 18.76
C LYS A 234 -14.63 -11.61 19.59
N ARG A 235 -13.61 -11.53 20.45
CA ARG A 235 -13.34 -10.32 21.26
C ARG A 235 -13.14 -9.05 20.45
N HIS A 236 -12.69 -9.18 19.19
CA HIS A 236 -12.46 -8.05 18.27
C HIS A 236 -13.66 -7.71 17.39
N ARG A 237 -14.74 -8.50 17.43
CA ARG A 237 -15.90 -8.32 16.54
C ARG A 237 -16.48 -6.91 16.58
N ARG A 238 -16.53 -6.28 17.77
CA ARG A 238 -17.07 -4.92 17.90
C ARG A 238 -16.23 -3.89 17.14
N ASP A 239 -14.91 -4.05 17.15
CA ASP A 239 -13.97 -3.16 16.45
C ASP A 239 -14.15 -3.28 14.94
N PHE A 240 -14.35 -4.51 14.44
CA PHE A 240 -14.64 -4.76 13.03
C PHE A 240 -16.00 -4.16 12.60
N ALA A 241 -17.05 -4.34 13.39
CA ALA A 241 -18.36 -3.77 13.10
C ALA A 241 -18.34 -2.23 13.10
N ALA A 242 -17.66 -1.61 14.08
CA ALA A 242 -17.50 -0.16 14.15
C ALA A 242 -16.70 0.42 12.96
N ALA A 243 -15.90 -0.40 12.30
CA ALA A 243 -15.15 -0.05 11.11
C ALA A 243 -15.89 -0.34 9.78
N ASN A 244 -17.18 -0.70 9.82
CA ASN A 244 -17.98 -1.14 8.67
C ASN A 244 -17.40 -2.38 7.96
N VAL A 245 -16.76 -3.26 8.72
CA VAL A 245 -16.22 -4.56 8.26
C VAL A 245 -16.77 -5.67 9.18
N ASP A 246 -18.08 -5.64 9.50
CA ASP A 246 -18.66 -6.71 10.34
C ASP A 246 -18.40 -8.06 9.66
N PRO A 247 -17.74 -8.99 10.35
CA PRO A 247 -17.42 -10.30 9.78
C PRO A 247 -18.64 -11.04 9.22
N LYS A 248 -19.82 -10.84 9.78
CA LYS A 248 -21.06 -11.47 9.29
C LYS A 248 -21.51 -10.97 7.92
N GLU A 249 -21.16 -9.72 7.58
CA GLU A 249 -21.51 -9.10 6.31
C GLU A 249 -20.49 -9.38 5.20
N LEU A 250 -19.41 -10.10 5.52
CA LEU A 250 -18.38 -10.45 4.53
C LEU A 250 -18.78 -11.60 3.63
N GLU A 251 -19.78 -12.41 4.00
CA GLU A 251 -20.22 -13.54 3.17
C GLU A 251 -20.69 -13.05 1.79
N GLY A 252 -20.18 -13.67 0.73
CA GLY A 252 -20.45 -13.28 -0.64
C GLY A 252 -19.63 -12.08 -1.14
N ARG A 253 -18.95 -11.34 -0.26
CA ARG A 253 -18.12 -10.19 -0.64
C ARG A 253 -16.75 -10.64 -1.13
N ARG A 254 -16.16 -9.85 -2.02
CA ARG A 254 -14.76 -9.99 -2.38
C ARG A 254 -13.92 -9.15 -1.41
N ILE A 255 -12.94 -9.76 -0.77
CA ILE A 255 -12.08 -9.08 0.19
C ILE A 255 -10.61 -9.36 -0.11
N ARG A 256 -9.75 -8.44 0.34
CA ARG A 256 -8.31 -8.63 0.43
C ARG A 256 -7.92 -8.60 1.90
N VAL A 257 -7.15 -9.59 2.32
CA VAL A 257 -6.67 -9.72 3.69
C VAL A 257 -5.16 -9.65 3.71
N ARG A 258 -4.60 -8.94 4.68
CA ARG A 258 -3.17 -8.83 4.91
C ARG A 258 -2.78 -9.43 6.25
N GLY A 259 -1.67 -10.13 6.27
CA GLY A 259 -1.18 -10.74 7.51
C GLY A 259 -0.10 -11.79 7.27
N TRP A 260 0.31 -12.43 8.34
CA TRP A 260 1.24 -13.56 8.31
C TRP A 260 0.46 -14.83 7.99
N VAL A 261 0.98 -15.59 7.02
CA VAL A 261 0.38 -16.87 6.66
C VAL A 261 0.80 -17.93 7.68
N GLU A 262 -0.19 -18.46 8.36
CA GLU A 262 -0.04 -19.59 9.29
C GLU A 262 -0.61 -20.86 8.67
N GLN A 263 -0.30 -22.01 9.27
CA GLN A 263 -0.90 -23.28 8.93
C GLN A 263 -1.21 -24.06 10.20
N ARG A 264 -2.49 -24.39 10.36
CA ARG A 264 -2.94 -25.34 11.41
C ARG A 264 -3.44 -26.61 10.77
N ARG A 265 -4.56 -26.57 10.07
CA ARG A 265 -5.07 -27.64 9.18
C ARG A 265 -4.90 -27.22 7.73
N GLY A 266 -5.59 -26.14 7.30
CA GLY A 266 -5.33 -25.42 6.06
C GLY A 266 -4.51 -24.14 6.29
N PRO A 267 -4.10 -23.44 5.22
CA PRO A 267 -3.47 -22.15 5.35
C PRO A 267 -4.45 -21.11 5.87
N MET A 268 -4.00 -20.23 6.75
CA MET A 268 -4.84 -19.24 7.40
C MET A 268 -4.10 -17.95 7.70
N MET A 269 -4.87 -16.88 7.95
CA MET A 269 -4.40 -15.63 8.54
C MET A 269 -5.26 -15.27 9.74
N GLU A 270 -4.64 -14.74 10.81
CA GLU A 270 -5.40 -14.12 11.90
C GLU A 270 -5.57 -12.64 11.62
N ALA A 271 -6.83 -12.18 11.65
CA ALA A 271 -7.17 -10.78 11.62
C ALA A 271 -7.67 -10.34 13.02
N SER A 272 -6.96 -9.42 13.65
CA SER A 272 -7.25 -8.90 14.98
C SER A 272 -7.67 -7.44 14.97
N VAL A 273 -7.49 -6.74 13.85
CA VAL A 273 -7.87 -5.34 13.63
C VAL A 273 -8.51 -5.16 12.26
N PRO A 274 -9.48 -4.23 12.13
CA PRO A 274 -10.26 -4.07 10.90
C PRO A 274 -9.44 -3.74 9.66
N GLU A 275 -8.37 -2.97 9.79
CA GLU A 275 -7.51 -2.53 8.70
C GLU A 275 -6.75 -3.68 8.01
N GLN A 276 -6.81 -4.90 8.57
CA GLN A 276 -6.31 -6.11 7.89
C GLN A 276 -7.22 -6.56 6.75
N ILE A 277 -8.46 -6.10 6.70
CA ILE A 277 -9.47 -6.53 5.71
C ILE A 277 -9.90 -5.34 4.87
N GLU A 278 -9.62 -5.39 3.59
CA GLU A 278 -10.14 -4.46 2.58
C GLU A 278 -11.31 -5.12 1.83
N VAL A 279 -12.49 -4.49 1.85
CA VAL A 279 -13.61 -4.93 1.00
C VAL A 279 -13.41 -4.35 -0.40
N ILE A 280 -13.32 -5.23 -1.40
CA ILE A 280 -13.10 -4.86 -2.79
C ILE A 280 -14.45 -4.71 -3.49
N ARG A 281 -14.65 -3.61 -4.20
CA ARG A 281 -15.85 -3.34 -5.01
C ARG A 281 -15.71 -3.90 -6.40
#